data_53e5d6d86bb314442aede6497691971f
#
_entry.id   53e5d6d86bb314442aede6497691971f
#
_cell.length_a   1.000
_cell.length_b   1.000
_cell.length_c   1.000
_cell.angle_alpha   90.00
_cell.angle_beta   90.00
_cell.angle_gamma   90.00
#
_symmetry.space_group_name_H-M   'P 1'
#
loop_
_entity.id
_entity.type
_entity.pdbx_description
1 polymer ?
#
loop_
_entity_poly.entity_id
_entity_poly.type
_entity_poly.pdbx_seq_one_letter_code
_entity_poly.pdbx_strand_id
1 'polypeptide(L)'
;MNYLIKVCGITNLDDLNFISSSGADAIGFNLYEKSKRFINFQDAKKMAKILPENIEVFLIFVNHKANFVTECLLELPHAIPQFHGDESKDYCESFGRDYVKAIRIKGDTDLEKINHDFKSAKMLIFDSYDEKEYGGTGQTFDLKLLEGKVKIPFLAAGGIDESNFEKALLSEYCMGLDICSSVEEVPGVKNHFKVTNLIEKVRSFNV
;
A
#
# COMPACT_ATOMS: atom_id res chain seq x y z
N MET A 1 -11.04 6.90 -16.05
CA MET A 1 -10.12 5.78 -15.68
C MET A 1 -10.60 5.16 -14.38
N ASN A 2 -10.41 3.87 -14.17
CA ASN A 2 -10.78 3.24 -12.88
C ASN A 2 -9.50 3.17 -12.03
N TYR A 3 -9.36 4.08 -11.07
CA TYR A 3 -8.20 4.12 -10.19
C TYR A 3 -8.24 2.99 -9.17
N LEU A 4 -7.09 2.35 -8.90
CA LEU A 4 -6.95 1.32 -7.88
C LEU A 4 -7.04 1.93 -6.48
N ILE A 5 -7.94 1.41 -5.65
CA ILE A 5 -8.10 1.83 -4.26
C ILE A 5 -7.69 0.68 -3.35
N LYS A 6 -6.54 0.83 -2.69
CA LYS A 6 -6.06 -0.11 -1.69
C LYS A 6 -6.31 0.44 -0.30
N VAL A 7 -6.90 -0.37 0.58
CA VAL A 7 -7.07 -0.06 2.01
C VAL A 7 -6.09 -0.92 2.82
N CYS A 8 -5.12 -0.25 3.43
CA CYS A 8 -4.01 -0.89 4.12
C CYS A 8 -4.21 -0.97 5.64
N GLY A 9 -3.58 -1.96 6.28
CA GLY A 9 -3.56 -2.09 7.74
C GLY A 9 -4.85 -2.66 8.32
N ILE A 10 -5.42 -3.68 7.69
CA ILE A 10 -6.58 -4.42 8.18
C ILE A 10 -6.12 -5.38 9.27
N THR A 11 -6.79 -5.34 10.43
CA THR A 11 -6.43 -6.11 11.62
C THR A 11 -7.59 -6.92 12.19
N ASN A 12 -8.82 -6.71 11.72
CA ASN A 12 -10.02 -7.35 12.24
C ASN A 12 -11.02 -7.73 11.13
N LEU A 13 -11.93 -8.64 11.46
CA LEU A 13 -12.91 -9.18 10.50
C LEU A 13 -14.02 -8.19 10.14
N ASP A 14 -14.38 -7.29 11.03
CA ASP A 14 -15.44 -6.31 10.76
C ASP A 14 -15.00 -5.33 9.67
N ASP A 15 -13.77 -4.82 9.78
CA ASP A 15 -13.18 -3.97 8.74
C ASP A 15 -12.97 -4.74 7.45
N LEU A 16 -12.49 -6.01 7.52
CA LEU A 16 -12.31 -6.84 6.34
C LEU A 16 -13.61 -6.98 5.53
N ASN A 17 -14.70 -7.38 6.21
CA ASN A 17 -16.00 -7.61 5.59
C ASN A 17 -16.57 -6.31 5.00
N PHE A 18 -16.46 -5.21 5.74
CA PHE A 18 -16.92 -3.92 5.27
C PHE A 18 -16.15 -3.47 4.03
N ILE A 19 -14.81 -3.49 4.07
CA ILE A 19 -13.97 -2.98 2.99
C ILE A 19 -14.10 -3.83 1.74
N SER A 20 -14.21 -5.16 1.87
CA SER A 20 -14.39 -6.05 0.72
C SER A 20 -15.67 -5.78 -0.08
N SER A 21 -16.66 -5.11 0.54
CA SER A 21 -17.93 -4.72 -0.09
C SER A 21 -18.06 -3.23 -0.38
N SER A 22 -17.07 -2.41 0.03
CA SER A 22 -17.14 -0.94 -0.07
C SER A 22 -16.75 -0.37 -1.43
N GLY A 23 -16.27 -1.20 -2.36
CA GLY A 23 -15.73 -0.77 -3.65
C GLY A 23 -14.21 -0.56 -3.65
N ALA A 24 -13.50 -0.99 -2.61
CA ALA A 24 -12.04 -1.13 -2.64
C ALA A 24 -11.62 -2.26 -3.58
N ASP A 25 -10.45 -2.13 -4.20
CA ASP A 25 -9.88 -3.14 -5.12
C ASP A 25 -8.84 -4.03 -4.41
N ALA A 26 -8.26 -3.53 -3.32
CA ALA A 26 -7.18 -4.24 -2.64
C ALA A 26 -7.16 -3.99 -1.13
N ILE A 27 -6.63 -4.96 -0.41
CA ILE A 27 -6.45 -4.93 1.05
C ILE A 27 -4.99 -5.24 1.40
N GLY A 28 -4.48 -4.53 2.43
CA GLY A 28 -3.13 -4.74 2.93
C GLY A 28 -3.11 -5.29 4.36
N PHE A 29 -2.38 -6.39 4.59
CA PHE A 29 -2.07 -6.95 5.91
C PHE A 29 -0.63 -6.64 6.28
N ASN A 30 -0.43 -5.95 7.40
CA ASN A 30 0.90 -5.54 7.85
C ASN A 30 1.51 -6.59 8.79
N LEU A 31 2.53 -7.30 8.31
CA LEU A 31 3.22 -8.36 9.06
C LEU A 31 4.41 -7.85 9.88
N TYR A 32 4.61 -6.53 9.96
CA TYR A 32 5.70 -5.93 10.73
C TYR A 32 5.31 -5.76 12.21
N GLU A 33 5.92 -6.54 13.09
CA GLU A 33 5.56 -6.63 14.52
C GLU A 33 5.59 -5.27 15.27
N LYS A 34 6.41 -4.32 14.82
CA LYS A 34 6.48 -2.99 15.45
C LYS A 34 5.40 -2.02 14.95
N SER A 35 4.62 -2.42 13.95
CA SER A 35 3.52 -1.60 13.45
C SER A 35 2.36 -1.61 14.42
N LYS A 36 1.72 -0.46 14.63
CA LYS A 36 0.43 -0.36 15.33
C LYS A 36 -0.71 -1.11 14.61
N ARG A 37 -0.48 -1.52 13.37
CA ARG A 37 -1.41 -2.24 12.49
C ARG A 37 -0.92 -3.66 12.20
N PHE A 38 -0.09 -4.17 13.11
CA PHE A 38 0.43 -5.53 13.00
C PHE A 38 -0.69 -6.56 13.07
N ILE A 39 -0.64 -7.52 12.17
CA ILE A 39 -1.42 -8.76 12.24
C ILE A 39 -0.47 -9.93 12.02
N ASN A 40 -0.58 -10.99 12.82
CA ASN A 40 0.24 -12.17 12.59
C ASN A 40 -0.19 -12.89 11.31
N PHE A 41 0.74 -13.60 10.68
CA PHE A 41 0.50 -14.21 9.37
C PHE A 41 -0.65 -15.23 9.38
N GLN A 42 -0.83 -16.00 10.45
CA GLN A 42 -1.90 -17.02 10.50
C GLN A 42 -3.30 -16.38 10.49
N ASP A 43 -3.47 -15.26 11.16
CA ASP A 43 -4.74 -14.54 11.14
C ASP A 43 -4.94 -13.78 9.80
N ALA A 44 -3.90 -13.15 9.25
CA ALA A 44 -3.94 -12.57 7.91
C ALA A 44 -4.32 -13.61 6.85
N LYS A 45 -3.76 -14.82 6.93
CA LYS A 45 -4.07 -15.95 6.04
C LYS A 45 -5.53 -16.41 6.16
N LYS A 46 -6.08 -16.48 7.38
CA LYS A 46 -7.51 -16.82 7.57
C LYS A 46 -8.41 -15.78 6.94
N MET A 47 -8.10 -14.50 7.15
CA MET A 47 -8.83 -13.37 6.58
C MET A 47 -8.73 -13.35 5.05
N ALA A 48 -7.54 -13.54 4.49
CA ALA A 48 -7.33 -13.55 3.04
C ALA A 48 -8.15 -14.63 2.33
N LYS A 49 -8.35 -15.80 2.96
CA LYS A 49 -9.09 -16.92 2.38
C LYS A 49 -10.60 -16.71 2.24
N ILE A 50 -11.16 -15.77 2.96
CA ILE A 50 -12.60 -15.46 2.90
C ILE A 50 -12.92 -14.24 2.02
N LEU A 51 -11.88 -13.60 1.48
CA LEU A 51 -12.06 -12.46 0.58
C LEU A 51 -12.60 -12.91 -0.78
N PRO A 52 -13.43 -12.10 -1.43
CA PRO A 52 -13.80 -12.29 -2.84
C PRO A 52 -12.58 -12.28 -3.76
N GLU A 53 -12.63 -13.06 -4.84
CA GLU A 53 -11.51 -13.19 -5.81
C GLU A 53 -11.11 -11.87 -6.51
N ASN A 54 -12.02 -10.90 -6.56
CA ASN A 54 -11.76 -9.59 -7.14
C ASN A 54 -11.01 -8.63 -6.23
N ILE A 55 -10.71 -9.02 -4.99
CA ILE A 55 -9.93 -8.20 -4.03
C ILE A 55 -8.47 -8.68 -4.02
N GLU A 56 -7.56 -7.84 -4.47
CA GLU A 56 -6.12 -8.12 -4.38
C GLU A 56 -5.64 -8.08 -2.92
N VAL A 57 -4.83 -9.05 -2.52
CA VAL A 57 -4.25 -9.13 -1.17
C VAL A 57 -2.80 -8.73 -1.21
N PHE A 58 -2.42 -7.75 -0.38
CA PHE A 58 -1.04 -7.32 -0.19
C PHE A 58 -0.54 -7.76 1.18
N LEU A 59 0.62 -8.43 1.21
CA LEU A 59 1.34 -8.74 2.45
C LEU A 59 2.51 -7.75 2.60
N ILE A 60 2.44 -6.93 3.65
CA ILE A 60 3.45 -5.90 3.89
C ILE A 60 4.59 -6.48 4.74
N PHE A 61 5.79 -6.42 4.17
CA PHE A 61 7.03 -6.84 4.81
C PHE A 61 7.94 -5.63 5.04
N VAL A 62 8.63 -5.62 6.18
CA VAL A 62 9.65 -4.60 6.52
C VAL A 62 10.90 -5.32 6.99
N ASN A 63 11.89 -5.44 6.12
CA ASN A 63 13.19 -6.06 6.40
C ASN A 63 13.09 -7.50 6.97
N HIS A 64 12.08 -8.26 6.58
CA HIS A 64 11.91 -9.65 7.00
C HIS A 64 12.97 -10.56 6.36
N LYS A 65 13.25 -11.69 7.02
CA LYS A 65 14.13 -12.72 6.45
C LYS A 65 13.44 -13.41 5.27
N ALA A 66 14.20 -13.75 4.23
CA ALA A 66 13.67 -14.31 2.99
C ALA A 66 12.87 -15.62 3.20
N ASN A 67 13.30 -16.49 4.13
CA ASN A 67 12.56 -17.72 4.42
C ASN A 67 11.15 -17.46 4.95
N PHE A 68 10.94 -16.46 5.80
CA PHE A 68 9.60 -16.08 6.27
C PHE A 68 8.73 -15.54 5.14
N VAL A 69 9.28 -14.66 4.29
CA VAL A 69 8.56 -14.15 3.11
C VAL A 69 8.18 -15.30 2.18
N THR A 70 9.11 -16.21 1.91
CA THR A 70 8.85 -17.39 1.07
C THR A 70 7.74 -18.26 1.64
N GLU A 71 7.75 -18.53 2.94
CA GLU A 71 6.70 -19.30 3.63
C GLU A 71 5.33 -18.64 3.43
N CYS A 72 5.23 -17.33 3.71
CA CYS A 72 3.98 -16.59 3.52
C CYS A 72 3.45 -16.67 2.09
N LEU A 73 4.34 -16.52 1.10
CA LEU A 73 3.98 -16.53 -0.31
C LEU A 73 3.65 -17.91 -0.86
N LEU A 74 4.18 -18.97 -0.27
CA LEU A 74 3.78 -20.36 -0.57
C LEU A 74 2.38 -20.67 -0.04
N GLU A 75 2.04 -20.17 1.15
CA GLU A 75 0.75 -20.39 1.76
C GLU A 75 -0.38 -19.50 1.25
N LEU A 76 -0.04 -18.31 0.69
CA LEU A 76 -0.92 -17.39 0.00
C LEU A 76 -0.35 -17.05 -1.39
N PRO A 77 -0.44 -17.95 -2.37
CA PRO A 77 0.24 -17.78 -3.66
C PRO A 77 -0.31 -16.62 -4.51
N HIS A 78 -1.52 -16.16 -4.25
CA HIS A 78 -2.12 -15.01 -4.95
C HIS A 78 -1.84 -13.67 -4.26
N ALA A 79 -1.25 -13.66 -3.06
CA ALA A 79 -0.90 -12.44 -2.39
C ALA A 79 0.31 -11.76 -3.03
N ILE A 80 0.27 -10.44 -3.10
CA ILE A 80 1.33 -9.60 -3.66
C ILE A 80 2.24 -9.16 -2.51
N PRO A 81 3.55 -9.49 -2.54
CA PRO A 81 4.48 -8.97 -1.55
C PRO A 81 4.70 -7.47 -1.75
N GLN A 82 4.51 -6.71 -0.68
CA GLN A 82 4.83 -5.29 -0.60
C GLN A 82 6.00 -5.10 0.34
N PHE A 83 7.16 -4.72 -0.20
CA PHE A 83 8.37 -4.46 0.56
C PHE A 83 8.41 -3.00 1.00
N HIS A 84 8.23 -2.75 2.28
CA HIS A 84 8.07 -1.41 2.85
C HIS A 84 9.26 -0.97 3.73
N GLY A 85 10.30 -1.78 3.81
CA GLY A 85 11.55 -1.49 4.50
C GLY A 85 12.65 -0.99 3.55
N ASP A 86 13.88 -1.35 3.89
CA ASP A 86 15.08 -0.97 3.14
C ASP A 86 15.59 -2.13 2.24
N GLU A 87 14.65 -3.01 1.83
CA GLU A 87 14.97 -4.17 1.01
C GLU A 87 15.58 -3.71 -0.33
N SER A 88 16.70 -4.36 -0.71
CA SER A 88 17.36 -4.10 -1.97
C SER A 88 16.56 -4.65 -3.16
N LYS A 89 16.89 -4.17 -4.37
CA LYS A 89 16.38 -4.72 -5.63
C LYS A 89 16.54 -6.24 -5.69
N ASP A 90 17.75 -6.72 -5.46
CA ASP A 90 18.07 -8.15 -5.57
C ASP A 90 17.26 -8.99 -4.58
N TYR A 91 17.03 -8.46 -3.38
CA TYR A 91 16.16 -9.10 -2.41
C TYR A 91 14.72 -9.18 -2.91
N CYS A 92 14.16 -8.07 -3.40
CA CYS A 92 12.79 -8.05 -3.91
C CYS A 92 12.58 -9.00 -5.10
N GLU A 93 13.54 -9.06 -6.01
CA GLU A 93 13.52 -9.92 -7.20
C GLU A 93 13.77 -11.41 -6.88
N SER A 94 14.41 -11.73 -5.75
CA SER A 94 14.79 -13.10 -5.40
C SER A 94 13.62 -14.07 -5.22
N PHE A 95 12.41 -13.56 -5.07
CA PHE A 95 11.19 -14.36 -4.92
C PHE A 95 10.58 -14.80 -6.27
N GLY A 96 11.11 -14.32 -7.41
CA GLY A 96 10.73 -14.76 -8.76
C GLY A 96 9.27 -14.47 -9.13
N ARG A 97 8.69 -13.39 -8.60
CA ARG A 97 7.29 -13.02 -8.80
C ARG A 97 7.09 -11.50 -8.77
N ASP A 98 5.92 -11.05 -9.20
CA ASP A 98 5.50 -9.66 -9.07
C ASP A 98 5.58 -9.19 -7.62
N TYR A 99 6.11 -7.99 -7.44
CA TYR A 99 6.22 -7.36 -6.13
C TYR A 99 5.93 -5.86 -6.21
N VAL A 100 5.64 -5.27 -5.07
CA VAL A 100 5.48 -3.83 -4.89
C VAL A 100 6.55 -3.32 -3.94
N LYS A 101 7.19 -2.20 -4.29
CA LYS A 101 8.18 -1.54 -3.42
C LYS A 101 7.63 -0.22 -2.91
N ALA A 102 7.54 -0.08 -1.60
CA ALA A 102 7.26 1.20 -0.98
C ALA A 102 8.53 2.03 -0.84
N ILE A 103 8.42 3.28 -1.23
CA ILE A 103 9.49 4.28 -1.21
C ILE A 103 9.04 5.43 -0.30
N ARG A 104 9.80 5.69 0.73
CA ARG A 104 9.58 6.81 1.64
C ARG A 104 10.23 8.07 1.06
N ILE A 105 9.40 9.02 0.60
CA ILE A 105 9.85 10.22 -0.09
C ILE A 105 10.28 11.30 0.90
N LYS A 106 11.45 11.86 0.65
CA LYS A 106 11.97 13.08 1.26
C LYS A 106 12.60 13.97 0.18
N GLY A 107 12.90 15.22 0.51
CA GLY A 107 13.33 16.21 -0.48
C GLY A 107 14.60 15.85 -1.28
N ASP A 108 15.46 14.99 -0.76
CA ASP A 108 16.71 14.52 -1.38
C ASP A 108 16.61 13.10 -1.98
N THR A 109 15.40 12.56 -2.13
CA THR A 109 15.19 11.21 -2.70
C THR A 109 15.60 11.16 -4.17
N ASP A 110 16.53 10.25 -4.50
CA ASP A 110 17.01 10.03 -5.87
C ASP A 110 16.02 9.16 -6.66
N LEU A 111 15.09 9.82 -7.35
CA LEU A 111 14.05 9.16 -8.14
C LEU A 111 14.58 8.48 -9.41
N GLU A 112 15.70 8.96 -9.97
CA GLU A 112 16.33 8.30 -11.14
C GLU A 112 16.88 6.94 -10.74
N LYS A 113 17.57 6.90 -9.59
CA LYS A 113 18.07 5.64 -9.02
C LYS A 113 16.91 4.68 -8.69
N ILE A 114 15.80 5.17 -8.14
CA ILE A 114 14.61 4.36 -7.85
C ILE A 114 14.03 3.77 -9.14
N ASN A 115 13.84 4.57 -10.19
CA ASN A 115 13.37 4.09 -11.48
C ASN A 115 14.29 3.01 -12.08
N HIS A 116 15.60 3.16 -11.91
CA HIS A 116 16.56 2.17 -12.39
C HIS A 116 16.50 0.88 -11.57
N ASP A 117 16.55 1.01 -10.24
CA ASP A 117 16.67 -0.12 -9.33
C ASP A 117 15.38 -0.96 -9.27
N PHE A 118 14.21 -0.33 -9.33
CA PHE A 118 12.92 -1.01 -9.17
C PHE A 118 12.09 -1.08 -10.45
N LYS A 119 12.71 -1.01 -11.62
CA LYS A 119 12.03 -1.12 -12.92
C LYS A 119 11.26 -2.42 -13.14
N SER A 120 11.59 -3.48 -12.39
CA SER A 120 10.93 -4.78 -12.39
C SER A 120 9.76 -4.88 -11.41
N ALA A 121 9.55 -3.87 -10.57
CA ALA A 121 8.40 -3.84 -9.69
C ALA A 121 7.09 -3.74 -10.48
N LYS A 122 6.06 -4.46 -10.05
CA LYS A 122 4.69 -4.32 -10.61
C LYS A 122 4.23 -2.86 -10.49
N MET A 123 4.50 -2.24 -9.36
CA MET A 123 4.28 -0.82 -9.07
C MET A 123 5.11 -0.38 -7.85
N LEU A 124 5.20 0.93 -7.68
CA LEU A 124 5.73 1.54 -6.46
C LEU A 124 4.59 2.00 -5.54
N ILE A 125 4.87 2.22 -4.28
CA ILE A 125 4.04 3.00 -3.37
C ILE A 125 4.90 4.14 -2.87
N PHE A 126 4.49 5.38 -3.11
CA PHE A 126 5.16 6.55 -2.55
C PHE A 126 4.48 6.97 -1.26
N ASP A 127 5.20 6.81 -0.16
CA ASP A 127 4.74 7.16 1.18
C ASP A 127 5.56 8.33 1.75
N SER A 128 5.00 9.07 2.67
CA SER A 128 5.71 10.13 3.37
C SER A 128 6.82 9.56 4.25
N TYR A 129 7.95 10.26 4.29
CA TYR A 129 9.06 9.87 5.16
C TYR A 129 8.78 10.26 6.62
N ASP A 130 8.97 9.32 7.53
CA ASP A 130 9.05 9.56 8.95
C ASP A 130 10.28 8.84 9.50
N GLU A 131 11.04 9.48 10.39
CA GLU A 131 12.28 8.90 10.96
C GLU A 131 12.00 7.74 11.93
N LYS A 132 10.81 7.71 12.52
CA LYS A 132 10.46 6.79 13.61
C LYS A 132 9.55 5.64 13.17
N GLU A 133 8.77 5.82 12.10
CA GLU A 133 7.77 4.85 11.69
C GLU A 133 7.90 4.50 10.19
N TYR A 134 7.69 3.22 9.84
CA TYR A 134 7.57 2.76 8.46
C TYR A 134 6.10 2.89 8.01
N GLY A 135 5.73 4.11 7.57
CA GLY A 135 4.40 4.42 7.02
C GLY A 135 3.30 4.70 8.06
N GLY A 136 2.19 5.22 7.58
CA GLY A 136 0.98 5.43 8.39
C GLY A 136 1.03 6.59 9.38
N THR A 137 1.92 7.56 9.19
CA THR A 137 2.11 8.72 10.08
C THR A 137 1.08 9.83 9.88
N GLY A 138 0.32 9.77 8.76
CA GLY A 138 -0.67 10.79 8.42
C GLY A 138 -0.08 12.08 7.84
N GLN A 139 1.25 12.15 7.68
CA GLN A 139 1.91 13.29 7.02
C GLN A 139 1.84 13.12 5.51
N THR A 140 1.70 14.22 4.78
CA THR A 140 1.74 14.26 3.31
C THR A 140 3.09 14.77 2.84
N PHE A 141 3.59 14.24 1.74
CA PHE A 141 4.73 14.84 1.03
C PHE A 141 4.23 15.63 -0.20
N ASP A 142 5.07 16.52 -0.71
CA ASP A 142 4.73 17.29 -1.91
C ASP A 142 4.83 16.38 -3.15
N LEU A 143 3.68 16.02 -3.71
CA LEU A 143 3.58 15.19 -4.94
C LEU A 143 4.30 15.79 -6.15
N LYS A 144 4.53 17.12 -6.16
CA LYS A 144 5.34 17.77 -7.20
C LYS A 144 6.77 17.24 -7.27
N LEU A 145 7.27 16.65 -6.21
CA LEU A 145 8.58 16.00 -6.23
C LEU A 145 8.64 14.83 -7.22
N LEU A 146 7.50 14.20 -7.55
CA LEU A 146 7.39 13.09 -8.47
C LEU A 146 7.20 13.50 -9.93
N GLU A 147 6.72 14.73 -10.19
CA GLU A 147 6.35 15.21 -11.54
C GLU A 147 7.50 15.07 -12.55
N GLY A 148 7.23 14.37 -13.65
CA GLY A 148 8.19 14.16 -14.75
C GLY A 148 9.40 13.29 -14.39
N LYS A 149 9.51 12.81 -13.16
CA LYS A 149 10.67 12.06 -12.66
C LYS A 149 10.38 10.58 -12.45
N VAL A 150 9.14 10.21 -12.15
CA VAL A 150 8.73 8.80 -11.97
C VAL A 150 8.30 8.22 -13.31
N LYS A 151 8.74 6.98 -13.61
CA LYS A 151 8.47 6.26 -14.87
C LYS A 151 7.88 4.87 -14.64
N ILE A 152 7.57 4.55 -13.40
CA ILE A 152 7.00 3.25 -12.97
C ILE A 152 5.59 3.55 -12.45
N PRO A 153 4.58 2.74 -12.78
CA PRO A 153 3.25 2.87 -12.17
C PRO A 153 3.33 2.91 -10.65
N PHE A 154 2.54 3.75 -10.00
CA PHE A 154 2.58 3.85 -8.55
C PHE A 154 1.21 4.10 -7.91
N LEU A 155 1.10 3.77 -6.62
CA LEU A 155 0.04 4.24 -5.74
C LEU A 155 0.58 5.37 -4.88
N ALA A 156 -0.22 6.42 -4.75
CA ALA A 156 0.07 7.49 -3.80
C ALA A 156 -0.40 7.08 -2.40
N ALA A 157 0.47 7.24 -1.41
CA ALA A 157 0.23 6.97 0.00
C ALA A 157 0.68 8.15 0.88
N GLY A 158 0.71 7.96 2.20
CA GLY A 158 1.15 9.01 3.12
C GLY A 158 0.13 10.13 3.29
N GLY A 159 -0.83 9.94 4.20
CA GLY A 159 -1.82 10.96 4.54
C GLY A 159 -2.80 11.31 3.42
N ILE A 160 -3.03 10.40 2.46
CA ILE A 160 -4.05 10.60 1.43
C ILE A 160 -5.44 10.60 2.07
N ASP A 161 -6.20 11.66 1.83
CA ASP A 161 -7.55 11.88 2.34
C ASP A 161 -8.44 12.61 1.32
N GLU A 162 -9.65 12.98 1.73
CA GLU A 162 -10.64 13.69 0.92
C GLU A 162 -10.18 15.06 0.41
N SER A 163 -9.18 15.68 1.03
CA SER A 163 -8.70 17.02 0.67
C SER A 163 -7.58 17.03 -0.36
N ASN A 164 -6.92 15.88 -0.59
CA ASN A 164 -5.69 15.82 -1.38
C ASN A 164 -5.66 14.70 -2.45
N PHE A 165 -6.58 13.74 -2.42
CA PHE A 165 -6.57 12.59 -3.33
C PHE A 165 -6.59 12.98 -4.82
N GLU A 166 -7.31 14.05 -5.18
CA GLU A 166 -7.40 14.53 -6.58
C GLU A 166 -6.03 14.91 -7.12
N LYS A 167 -5.23 15.65 -6.32
CA LYS A 167 -3.87 16.02 -6.72
C LYS A 167 -2.98 14.79 -6.92
N ALA A 168 -3.18 13.75 -6.10
CA ALA A 168 -2.43 12.51 -6.24
C ALA A 168 -2.78 11.80 -7.55
N LEU A 169 -4.07 11.69 -7.88
CA LEU A 169 -4.55 11.02 -9.08
C LEU A 169 -4.24 11.74 -10.39
N LEU A 170 -3.99 13.05 -10.34
CA LEU A 170 -3.55 13.82 -11.51
C LEU A 170 -2.07 13.62 -11.86
N SER A 171 -1.29 12.99 -10.99
CA SER A 171 0.12 12.72 -11.26
C SER A 171 0.27 11.67 -12.36
N GLU A 172 1.17 11.93 -13.32
CA GLU A 172 1.53 10.97 -14.35
C GLU A 172 2.02 9.65 -13.71
N TYR A 173 1.64 8.51 -14.27
CA TYR A 173 1.90 7.17 -13.73
C TYR A 173 1.21 6.83 -12.39
N CYS A 174 0.40 7.72 -11.80
CA CYS A 174 -0.40 7.37 -10.63
C CYS A 174 -1.56 6.47 -11.05
N MET A 175 -1.55 5.23 -10.55
CA MET A 175 -2.57 4.22 -10.84
C MET A 175 -3.69 4.20 -9.80
N GLY A 176 -3.51 4.90 -8.67
CA GLY A 176 -4.48 4.89 -7.59
C GLY A 176 -3.88 5.28 -6.24
N LEU A 177 -4.55 4.88 -5.18
CA LEU A 177 -4.27 5.29 -3.81
C LEU A 177 -4.04 4.10 -2.90
N ASP A 178 -3.11 4.23 -1.95
CA ASP A 178 -2.94 3.36 -0.80
C ASP A 178 -3.34 4.11 0.47
N ILE A 179 -4.57 3.92 0.94
CA ILE A 179 -5.14 4.63 2.07
C ILE A 179 -5.02 3.82 3.36
N CYS A 180 -4.65 4.46 4.44
CA CYS A 180 -4.45 3.80 5.73
C CYS A 180 -4.94 4.66 6.89
N SER A 181 -4.08 5.50 7.47
CA SER A 181 -4.35 6.26 8.71
C SER A 181 -5.45 7.31 8.57
N SER A 182 -5.60 7.92 7.41
CA SER A 182 -6.61 8.96 7.14
C SER A 182 -8.05 8.47 7.31
N VAL A 183 -8.27 7.18 7.08
CA VAL A 183 -9.58 6.53 7.21
C VAL A 183 -9.72 5.68 8.49
N GLU A 184 -8.87 5.88 9.47
CA GLU A 184 -8.94 5.20 10.76
C GLU A 184 -9.66 6.03 11.82
N GLU A 185 -10.25 5.34 12.79
CA GLU A 185 -10.72 5.90 14.04
C GLU A 185 -9.61 5.88 15.08
N VAL A 186 -8.96 4.73 15.21
CA VAL A 186 -7.71 4.52 15.95
C VAL A 186 -6.81 3.60 15.11
N PRO A 187 -5.48 3.59 15.32
CA PRO A 187 -4.59 2.73 14.55
C PRO A 187 -5.04 1.26 14.52
N GLY A 188 -5.27 0.74 13.31
CA GLY A 188 -5.75 -0.64 13.07
C GLY A 188 -7.27 -0.82 13.09
N VAL A 189 -8.06 0.22 13.34
CA VAL A 189 -9.53 0.19 13.27
C VAL A 189 -10.01 1.24 12.28
N LYS A 190 -10.71 0.80 11.23
CA LYS A 190 -11.18 1.70 10.17
C LYS A 190 -12.48 2.42 10.58
N ASN A 191 -12.57 3.69 10.24
CA ASN A 191 -13.82 4.43 10.29
C ASN A 191 -14.57 4.20 8.97
N HIS A 192 -15.62 3.38 9.01
CA HIS A 192 -16.35 2.95 7.82
C HIS A 192 -16.94 4.14 7.04
N PHE A 193 -17.38 5.19 7.73
CA PHE A 193 -17.89 6.39 7.08
C PHE A 193 -16.80 7.13 6.27
N LYS A 194 -15.59 7.29 6.84
CA LYS A 194 -14.46 7.89 6.13
C LYS A 194 -14.03 7.05 4.92
N VAL A 195 -14.03 5.71 5.07
CA VAL A 195 -13.72 4.81 3.96
C VAL A 195 -14.72 4.98 2.84
N THR A 196 -16.03 4.94 3.13
CA THR A 196 -17.10 5.11 2.12
C THR A 196 -16.96 6.43 1.40
N ASN A 197 -16.87 7.54 2.14
CA ASN A 197 -16.78 8.87 1.55
C ASN A 197 -15.58 9.01 0.60
N LEU A 198 -14.41 8.53 1.01
CA LEU A 198 -13.22 8.64 0.17
C LEU A 198 -13.33 7.76 -1.08
N ILE A 199 -13.81 6.52 -0.95
CA ILE A 199 -14.01 5.62 -2.09
C ILE A 199 -15.03 6.21 -3.08
N GLU A 200 -16.18 6.70 -2.63
CA GLU A 200 -17.20 7.31 -3.48
C GLU A 200 -16.64 8.53 -4.25
N LYS A 201 -15.88 9.39 -3.57
CA LYS A 201 -15.23 10.54 -4.22
C LYS A 201 -14.23 10.11 -5.28
N VAL A 202 -13.38 9.13 -4.99
CA VAL A 202 -12.41 8.61 -5.95
C VAL A 202 -13.11 7.96 -7.15
N ARG A 203 -14.18 7.19 -6.92
CA ARG A 203 -14.94 6.53 -7.99
C ARG A 203 -15.71 7.53 -8.88
N SER A 204 -16.11 8.66 -8.31
CA SER A 204 -16.78 9.75 -9.05
C SER A 204 -15.80 10.73 -9.72
N PHE A 205 -14.52 10.65 -9.40
CA PHE A 205 -13.49 11.51 -9.97
C PHE A 205 -13.19 11.11 -11.41
N ASN A 206 -13.48 12.00 -12.34
CA ASN A 206 -13.22 11.85 -13.78
C ASN A 206 -12.18 12.89 -14.21
N VAL A 207 -11.14 12.44 -14.88
CA VAL A 207 -10.13 13.28 -15.56
C VAL A 207 -10.40 13.33 -17.04
#